data_e10a0dc5e52fc18e8d030dbf57012667
#
_entry.id   e10a0dc5e52fc18e8d030dbf57012667
#
_cell.length_a   1.000
_cell.length_b   1.000
_cell.length_c   1.000
_cell.angle_alpha   90.00
_cell.angle_beta   90.00
_cell.angle_gamma   90.00
#
_symmetry.space_group_name_H-M   'P 1'
#
loop_
_entity.id
_entity.type
_entity.pdbx_description
1 polymer ?
#
loop_
_entity_poly.entity_id
_entity_poly.type
_entity_poly.pdbx_seq_one_letter_code
_entity_poly.pdbx_strand_id
1 'polypeptide(L)'
;MTLQITVLGASGTYAGVDGACTGFLVRGGDSTVMMDAGPGTLANLQRHIRLSELDAVVLSHSHPDHWLELPVLRNALRYVLSIDGLALYATAETLDMADHLIGSAMSPTFRDHTITDGSTFRIGDQQWLCSRTDHSVETLGFRVDCDGRSFAYTADTGPGWSIAELCPPEL
;
A
#
# COMPACT_ATOMS: atom_id res chain seq x y z
N MET A 1 -18.48 7.23 0.78
CA MET A 1 -17.66 8.41 1.25
C MET A 1 -16.83 8.92 0.10
N THR A 2 -16.64 10.25 -0.03
CA THR A 2 -15.71 10.83 -1.02
C THR A 2 -14.29 10.33 -0.79
N LEU A 3 -13.50 10.16 -1.86
CA LEU A 3 -12.10 9.74 -1.77
C LEU A 3 -11.31 10.71 -0.88
N GLN A 4 -10.64 10.16 0.14
CA GLN A 4 -9.84 10.89 1.12
C GLN A 4 -8.48 10.22 1.28
N ILE A 5 -7.41 11.00 1.24
CA ILE A 5 -6.04 10.56 1.44
C ILE A 5 -5.48 11.20 2.71
N THR A 6 -4.96 10.37 3.61
CA THR A 6 -4.25 10.82 4.81
C THR A 6 -2.80 10.38 4.71
N VAL A 7 -1.87 11.30 4.79
CA VAL A 7 -0.43 10.99 4.81
C VAL A 7 -0.07 10.47 6.21
N LEU A 8 0.38 9.22 6.30
CA LEU A 8 0.84 8.59 7.53
C LEU A 8 2.34 8.81 7.76
N GLY A 9 3.08 8.95 6.67
CA GLY A 9 4.49 9.25 6.63
C GLY A 9 4.94 9.55 5.21
N ALA A 10 5.99 10.37 5.06
CA ALA A 10 6.49 10.84 3.78
C ALA A 10 8.03 10.97 3.76
N SER A 11 8.73 10.28 4.64
CA SER A 11 10.20 10.24 4.61
C SER A 11 10.66 9.10 3.70
N GLY A 12 11.42 9.42 2.65
CA GLY A 12 12.10 8.42 1.84
C GLY A 12 13.33 7.87 2.54
N THR A 13 13.73 6.64 2.23
CA THR A 13 14.90 5.93 2.73
C THR A 13 14.89 5.66 4.24
N TYR A 14 14.70 6.66 5.10
CA TYR A 14 14.59 6.50 6.55
C TYR A 14 13.80 7.65 7.17
N ALA A 15 13.16 7.39 8.30
CA ALA A 15 12.44 8.41 9.03
C ALA A 15 13.41 9.27 9.87
N GLY A 16 13.28 10.58 9.77
CA GLY A 16 13.92 11.52 10.69
C GLY A 16 13.26 11.52 12.07
N VAL A 17 13.76 12.37 12.96
CA VAL A 17 13.17 12.55 14.31
C VAL A 17 11.70 12.98 14.17
N ASP A 18 10.81 12.30 14.91
CA ASP A 18 9.36 12.50 14.87
C ASP A 18 8.71 12.28 13.48
N GLY A 19 9.45 11.68 12.53
CA GLY A 19 8.97 11.31 11.21
C GLY A 19 8.51 9.86 11.10
N ALA A 20 7.90 9.54 9.96
CA ALA A 20 7.63 8.17 9.53
C ALA A 20 8.01 8.02 8.05
N CYS A 21 8.42 6.83 7.66
CA CYS A 21 8.66 6.48 6.27
C CYS A 21 7.37 6.52 5.45
N THR A 22 7.41 6.10 4.20
CA THR A 22 6.29 6.27 3.27
C THR A 22 5.08 5.43 3.65
N GLY A 23 3.91 6.06 3.68
CA GLY A 23 2.63 5.37 3.82
C GLY A 23 1.45 6.32 3.86
N PHE A 24 0.31 5.82 3.38
CA PHE A 24 -0.93 6.57 3.26
C PHE A 24 -2.13 5.74 3.71
N LEU A 25 -3.13 6.41 4.24
CA LEU A 25 -4.46 5.86 4.45
C LEU A 25 -5.37 6.38 3.34
N VAL A 26 -5.90 5.48 2.53
CA VAL A 26 -6.82 5.76 1.43
C VAL A 26 -8.22 5.31 1.84
N ARG A 27 -9.17 6.25 1.95
CA ARG A 27 -10.57 5.96 2.22
C ARG A 27 -11.44 6.45 1.09
N GLY A 28 -12.39 5.62 0.65
CA GLY A 28 -13.33 5.99 -0.41
C GLY A 28 -14.41 4.94 -0.55
N GLY A 29 -15.66 5.37 -0.78
CA GLY A 29 -16.81 4.49 -0.62
C GLY A 29 -16.89 3.97 0.82
N ASP A 30 -17.01 2.66 0.98
CA ASP A 30 -16.99 1.99 2.29
C ASP A 30 -15.66 1.27 2.57
N SER A 31 -14.59 1.61 1.82
CA SER A 31 -13.31 0.89 1.90
C SER A 31 -12.19 1.74 2.47
N THR A 32 -11.35 1.08 3.27
CA THR A 32 -10.21 1.63 4.02
C THR A 32 -8.96 0.84 3.69
N VAL A 33 -7.99 1.47 3.03
CA VAL A 33 -6.79 0.83 2.51
C VAL A 33 -5.54 1.51 3.06
N MET A 34 -4.57 0.73 3.52
CA MET A 34 -3.22 1.20 3.80
C MET A 34 -2.39 1.05 2.53
N MET A 35 -1.91 2.16 1.96
CA MET A 35 -1.03 2.17 0.80
C MET A 35 0.38 2.53 1.24
N ASP A 36 1.31 1.63 1.04
CA ASP A 36 2.62 1.54 1.66
C ASP A 36 2.58 1.51 3.20
N ALA A 37 3.53 0.81 3.79
CA ALA A 37 3.61 0.50 5.21
C ALA A 37 5.05 0.64 5.72
N GLY A 38 5.65 1.79 5.47
CA GLY A 38 7.01 2.10 5.92
C GLY A 38 7.09 2.33 7.43
N PRO A 39 8.29 2.22 8.03
CA PRO A 39 8.51 2.37 9.47
C PRO A 39 7.88 3.64 10.06
N GLY A 40 7.11 3.47 11.13
CA GLY A 40 6.39 4.52 11.85
C GLY A 40 4.95 4.76 11.36
N THR A 41 4.57 4.28 10.17
CA THR A 41 3.24 4.51 9.62
C THR A 41 2.13 3.75 10.36
N LEU A 42 2.42 2.57 10.92
CA LEU A 42 1.44 1.79 11.67
C LEU A 42 1.00 2.51 12.96
N ALA A 43 1.93 3.15 13.64
CA ALA A 43 1.61 3.97 14.81
C ALA A 43 0.73 5.17 14.44
N ASN A 44 1.04 5.83 13.31
CA ASN A 44 0.26 6.96 12.80
C ASN A 44 -1.12 6.52 12.28
N LEU A 45 -1.23 5.37 11.64
CA LEU A 45 -2.50 4.79 11.17
C LEU A 45 -3.52 4.69 12.31
N GLN A 46 -3.09 4.20 13.48
CA GLN A 46 -3.95 3.98 14.65
C GLN A 46 -4.50 5.28 15.27
N ARG A 47 -4.02 6.45 14.87
CA ARG A 47 -4.61 7.75 15.23
C ARG A 47 -5.88 8.06 14.42
N HIS A 48 -6.10 7.34 13.31
CA HIS A 48 -7.17 7.60 12.36
C HIS A 48 -8.22 6.49 12.31
N ILE A 49 -7.79 5.23 12.52
CA ILE A 49 -8.66 4.05 12.46
C ILE A 49 -8.22 2.99 13.47
N ARG A 50 -9.10 2.06 13.76
CA ARG A 50 -8.74 0.78 14.39
C ARG A 50 -8.20 -0.14 13.30
N LEU A 51 -7.20 -0.99 13.61
CA LEU A 51 -6.62 -1.93 12.64
C LEU A 51 -7.66 -2.93 12.09
N SER A 52 -8.73 -3.19 12.84
CA SER A 52 -9.86 -4.01 12.40
C SER A 52 -10.74 -3.37 11.33
N GLU A 53 -10.52 -2.10 11.00
CA GLU A 53 -11.25 -1.37 9.95
C GLU A 53 -10.50 -1.37 8.62
N LEU A 54 -9.30 -2.02 8.55
CA LEU A 54 -8.59 -2.18 7.29
C LEU A 54 -9.25 -3.26 6.42
N ASP A 55 -9.50 -2.93 5.17
CA ASP A 55 -9.98 -3.85 4.13
C ASP A 55 -8.83 -4.43 3.31
N ALA A 56 -7.74 -3.68 3.15
CA ALA A 56 -6.56 -4.12 2.40
C ALA A 56 -5.30 -3.34 2.75
N VAL A 57 -4.16 -3.94 2.37
CA VAL A 57 -2.85 -3.29 2.24
C VAL A 57 -2.41 -3.37 0.79
N VAL A 58 -1.89 -2.27 0.23
CA VAL A 58 -1.33 -2.20 -1.12
C VAL A 58 0.09 -1.68 -1.02
N LEU A 59 1.08 -2.44 -1.49
CA LEU A 59 2.50 -2.08 -1.42
C LEU A 59 3.06 -1.81 -2.80
N SER A 60 3.81 -0.72 -2.92
CA SER A 60 4.38 -0.28 -4.18
C SER A 60 5.59 -1.10 -4.62
N HIS A 61 6.50 -1.42 -3.72
CA HIS A 61 7.73 -2.15 -4.01
C HIS A 61 8.45 -2.69 -2.76
N SER A 62 9.59 -3.36 -2.98
CA SER A 62 10.31 -4.14 -1.98
C SER A 62 11.30 -3.36 -1.11
N HIS A 63 11.48 -2.04 -1.29
CA HIS A 63 12.38 -1.28 -0.43
C HIS A 63 11.83 -1.14 1.00
N PRO A 64 12.71 -1.26 2.03
CA PRO A 64 12.30 -1.35 3.43
C PRO A 64 11.44 -0.20 3.94
N ASP A 65 11.68 1.00 3.46
CA ASP A 65 10.95 2.22 3.86
C ASP A 65 9.49 2.27 3.33
N HIS A 66 9.07 1.27 2.55
CA HIS A 66 7.71 1.15 2.03
C HIS A 66 6.88 0.01 2.63
N TRP A 67 7.50 -0.98 3.36
CA TRP A 67 6.73 -2.15 3.80
C TRP A 67 7.12 -2.77 5.15
N LEU A 68 8.20 -2.33 5.81
CA LEU A 68 8.69 -3.00 7.04
C LEU A 68 7.73 -2.95 8.24
N GLU A 69 6.65 -2.20 8.20
CA GLU A 69 5.58 -2.32 9.21
C GLU A 69 4.64 -3.51 8.95
N LEU A 70 4.69 -4.14 7.78
CA LEU A 70 3.83 -5.28 7.45
C LEU A 70 4.00 -6.46 8.43
N PRO A 71 5.22 -6.89 8.82
CA PRO A 71 5.41 -7.92 9.84
C PRO A 71 4.80 -7.56 11.20
N VAL A 72 4.88 -6.29 11.58
CA VAL A 72 4.32 -5.81 12.86
C VAL A 72 2.79 -5.77 12.79
N LEU A 73 2.23 -5.27 11.68
CA LEU A 73 0.79 -5.31 11.41
C LEU A 73 0.27 -6.76 11.45
N ARG A 74 0.96 -7.68 10.79
CA ARG A 74 0.62 -9.11 10.83
C ARG A 74 0.53 -9.62 12.27
N ASN A 75 1.50 -9.28 13.13
CA ASN A 75 1.48 -9.71 14.53
C ASN A 75 0.28 -9.13 15.29
N ALA A 76 -0.06 -7.87 15.07
CA ALA A 76 -1.24 -7.24 15.67
C ALA A 76 -2.54 -7.93 15.23
N LEU A 77 -2.71 -8.18 13.93
CA LEU A 77 -3.88 -8.86 13.37
C LEU A 77 -3.99 -10.29 13.92
N ARG A 78 -2.90 -11.06 13.83
CA ARG A 78 -2.88 -12.49 14.16
C ARG A 78 -3.04 -12.76 15.66
N TYR A 79 -2.22 -12.11 16.47
CA TYR A 79 -2.07 -12.48 17.89
C TYR A 79 -2.91 -11.64 18.84
N VAL A 80 -3.32 -10.44 18.43
CA VAL A 80 -4.09 -9.53 19.29
C VAL A 80 -5.55 -9.47 18.87
N LEU A 81 -5.79 -9.33 17.57
CA LEU A 81 -7.14 -9.09 17.05
C LEU A 81 -7.82 -10.38 16.53
N SER A 82 -7.06 -11.45 16.29
CA SER A 82 -7.56 -12.72 15.71
C SER A 82 -8.25 -12.48 14.34
N ILE A 83 -7.65 -11.64 13.50
CA ILE A 83 -8.13 -11.31 12.17
C ILE A 83 -7.26 -12.04 11.14
N ASP A 84 -7.92 -12.79 10.27
CA ASP A 84 -7.32 -13.49 9.15
C ASP A 84 -7.96 -13.01 7.82
N GLY A 85 -7.21 -13.19 6.72
CA GLY A 85 -7.71 -12.95 5.36
C GLY A 85 -7.69 -11.49 4.92
N LEU A 86 -6.94 -10.60 5.58
CA LEU A 86 -6.76 -9.23 5.08
C LEU A 86 -6.10 -9.28 3.68
N ALA A 87 -6.70 -8.60 2.70
CA ALA A 87 -6.16 -8.57 1.34
C ALA A 87 -4.82 -7.81 1.31
N LEU A 88 -3.81 -8.42 0.68
CA LEU A 88 -2.48 -7.82 0.48
C LEU A 88 -2.15 -7.82 -1.01
N TYR A 89 -2.01 -6.64 -1.58
CA TYR A 89 -1.61 -6.44 -2.98
C TYR A 89 -0.17 -5.95 -3.02
N ALA A 90 0.70 -6.66 -3.72
CA ALA A 90 2.10 -6.28 -3.89
C ALA A 90 2.72 -6.93 -5.13
N THR A 91 3.93 -6.48 -5.53
CA THR A 91 4.72 -7.18 -6.53
C THR A 91 5.13 -8.56 -6.03
N ALA A 92 5.44 -9.50 -6.94
CA ALA A 92 5.91 -10.83 -6.57
C ALA A 92 7.16 -10.77 -5.69
N GLU A 93 8.11 -9.89 -6.02
CA GLU A 93 9.34 -9.68 -5.25
C GLU A 93 9.04 -9.24 -3.82
N THR A 94 8.12 -8.29 -3.63
CA THR A 94 7.74 -7.80 -2.29
C THR A 94 7.08 -8.90 -1.46
N LEU A 95 6.20 -9.70 -2.06
CA LEU A 95 5.57 -10.85 -1.40
C LEU A 95 6.60 -11.89 -0.98
N ASP A 96 7.52 -12.23 -1.87
CA ASP A 96 8.60 -13.19 -1.58
C ASP A 96 9.49 -12.71 -0.42
N MET A 97 9.87 -11.43 -0.41
CA MET A 97 10.67 -10.86 0.69
C MET A 97 9.90 -10.86 2.01
N ALA A 98 8.63 -10.51 1.98
CA ALA A 98 7.78 -10.54 3.17
C ALA A 98 7.63 -11.96 3.73
N ASP A 99 7.43 -12.96 2.87
CA ASP A 99 7.31 -14.37 3.27
C ASP A 99 8.63 -14.88 3.86
N HIS A 100 9.77 -14.53 3.27
CA HIS A 100 11.10 -14.87 3.81
C HIS A 100 11.35 -14.25 5.19
N LEU A 101 10.99 -12.98 5.38
CA LEU A 101 11.20 -12.27 6.65
C LEU A 101 10.28 -12.81 7.76
N ILE A 102 9.05 -13.12 7.42
CA ILE A 102 8.01 -13.56 8.38
C ILE A 102 8.03 -15.08 8.59
N GLY A 103 8.74 -15.82 7.72
CA GLY A 103 8.92 -17.27 7.86
C GLY A 103 7.66 -18.06 7.52
N SER A 104 7.16 -17.97 6.29
CA SER A 104 5.96 -18.64 5.77
C SER A 104 4.67 -18.36 6.56
N ALA A 105 4.63 -17.30 7.30
CA ALA A 105 3.55 -16.99 8.22
C ALA A 105 2.64 -15.84 7.74
N MET A 106 2.68 -15.51 6.45
CA MET A 106 1.75 -14.54 5.84
C MET A 106 0.32 -15.08 5.90
N SER A 107 0.12 -16.34 5.46
CA SER A 107 -1.15 -17.04 5.60
C SER A 107 -1.34 -17.58 7.03
N PRO A 108 -2.55 -17.58 7.59
CA PRO A 108 -3.82 -17.12 7.00
C PRO A 108 -4.11 -15.63 7.22
N THR A 109 -3.19 -14.87 7.83
CA THR A 109 -3.44 -13.46 8.19
C THR A 109 -3.63 -12.59 6.95
N PHE A 110 -2.79 -12.78 5.94
CA PHE A 110 -2.96 -12.11 4.66
C PHE A 110 -3.43 -13.08 3.58
N ARG A 111 -4.18 -12.53 2.63
CA ARG A 111 -4.54 -13.14 1.36
C ARG A 111 -3.83 -12.37 0.25
N ASP A 112 -2.80 -12.99 -0.30
CA ASP A 112 -1.89 -12.36 -1.24
C ASP A 112 -2.51 -12.23 -2.64
N HIS A 113 -2.30 -11.08 -3.25
CA HIS A 113 -2.66 -10.74 -4.62
C HIS A 113 -1.44 -10.14 -5.30
N THR A 114 -0.83 -10.89 -6.21
CA THR A 114 0.28 -10.37 -7.01
C THR A 114 -0.23 -9.36 -8.01
N ILE A 115 0.37 -8.18 -8.04
CA ILE A 115 0.12 -7.11 -8.98
C ILE A 115 1.40 -6.73 -9.74
N THR A 116 1.25 -6.27 -10.96
CA THR A 116 2.35 -5.86 -11.85
C THR A 116 1.91 -4.70 -12.71
N ASP A 117 2.75 -4.28 -13.66
CA ASP A 117 2.44 -3.23 -14.62
C ASP A 117 1.10 -3.47 -15.34
N GLY A 118 0.28 -2.43 -15.46
CA GLY A 118 -1.04 -2.48 -16.08
C GLY A 118 -2.12 -3.24 -15.29
N SER A 119 -1.79 -3.79 -14.11
CA SER A 119 -2.80 -4.44 -13.26
C SER A 119 -3.91 -3.48 -12.88
N THR A 120 -5.15 -3.98 -12.96
CA THR A 120 -6.34 -3.28 -12.45
C THR A 120 -7.06 -4.18 -11.45
N PHE A 121 -7.51 -3.61 -10.34
CA PHE A 121 -8.27 -4.34 -9.32
C PHE A 121 -9.23 -3.42 -8.58
N ARG A 122 -10.11 -4.00 -7.77
CA ARG A 122 -11.07 -3.26 -6.96
C ARG A 122 -10.95 -3.66 -5.50
N ILE A 123 -11.08 -2.65 -4.62
CA ILE A 123 -11.25 -2.83 -3.19
C ILE A 123 -12.54 -2.05 -2.83
N GLY A 124 -13.64 -2.78 -2.66
CA GLY A 124 -14.97 -2.18 -2.55
C GLY A 124 -15.29 -1.27 -3.73
N ASP A 125 -15.57 0.01 -3.47
CA ASP A 125 -15.89 1.00 -4.51
C ASP A 125 -14.64 1.65 -5.14
N GLN A 126 -13.46 1.42 -4.58
CA GLN A 126 -12.21 1.94 -5.11
C GLN A 126 -11.75 1.11 -6.31
N GLN A 127 -11.45 1.78 -7.43
CA GLN A 127 -10.82 1.16 -8.58
C GLN A 127 -9.36 1.57 -8.65
N TRP A 128 -8.47 0.58 -8.74
CA TRP A 128 -7.03 0.75 -8.74
C TRP A 128 -6.43 0.41 -10.09
N LEU A 129 -5.46 1.21 -10.54
CA LEU A 129 -4.62 0.98 -11.71
C LEU A 129 -3.16 1.08 -11.29
N CYS A 130 -2.33 0.15 -11.76
CA CYS A 130 -0.88 0.12 -11.57
C CYS A 130 -0.15 0.55 -12.83
N SER A 131 0.95 1.27 -12.68
CA SER A 131 1.93 1.53 -13.74
C SER A 131 3.33 1.35 -13.19
N ARG A 132 4.18 0.58 -13.91
CA ARG A 132 5.58 0.37 -13.52
C ARG A 132 6.36 1.65 -13.68
N THR A 133 7.08 2.07 -12.62
CA THR A 133 7.89 3.27 -12.61
C THR A 133 9.35 2.97 -13.00
N ASP A 134 10.13 4.03 -13.24
CA ASP A 134 11.58 3.95 -13.50
C ASP A 134 12.35 3.86 -12.16
N HIS A 135 12.48 2.65 -11.64
CA HIS A 135 13.16 2.41 -10.37
C HIS A 135 13.99 1.12 -10.42
N SER A 136 14.92 0.95 -9.45
CA SER A 136 15.90 -0.14 -9.41
C SER A 136 15.31 -1.53 -9.18
N VAL A 137 14.14 -1.59 -8.54
CA VAL A 137 13.34 -2.82 -8.35
C VAL A 137 11.98 -2.64 -9.02
N GLU A 138 11.20 -3.72 -9.17
CA GLU A 138 9.84 -3.59 -9.68
C GLU A 138 9.01 -2.72 -8.75
N THR A 139 8.71 -1.51 -9.20
CA THR A 139 8.00 -0.49 -8.44
C THR A 139 6.76 -0.05 -9.19
N LEU A 140 5.65 0.04 -8.50
CA LEU A 140 4.36 0.40 -9.06
C LEU A 140 3.88 1.73 -8.51
N GLY A 141 3.63 2.68 -9.40
CA GLY A 141 2.77 3.82 -9.12
C GLY A 141 1.31 3.39 -9.18
N PHE A 142 0.44 4.09 -8.46
CA PHE A 142 -0.97 3.77 -8.37
C PHE A 142 -1.87 4.94 -8.74
N ARG A 143 -2.96 4.66 -9.46
CA ARG A 143 -4.12 5.53 -9.54
C ARG A 143 -5.28 4.86 -8.83
N VAL A 144 -5.99 5.66 -8.02
CA VAL A 144 -7.20 5.24 -7.31
C VAL A 144 -8.35 6.12 -7.73
N ASP A 145 -9.39 5.54 -8.27
CA ASP A 145 -10.63 6.22 -8.63
C ASP A 145 -11.76 5.77 -7.69
N CYS A 146 -12.50 6.73 -7.14
CA CYS A 146 -13.67 6.46 -6.31
C CYS A 146 -14.59 7.67 -6.33
N ASP A 147 -15.88 7.45 -6.55
CA ASP A 147 -16.93 8.46 -6.44
C ASP A 147 -16.64 9.73 -7.29
N GLY A 148 -16.16 9.54 -8.53
CA GLY A 148 -15.81 10.60 -9.47
C GLY A 148 -14.58 11.43 -9.08
N ARG A 149 -13.78 10.95 -8.16
CA ARG A 149 -12.50 11.53 -7.74
C ARG A 149 -11.36 10.59 -8.05
N SER A 150 -10.21 11.16 -8.37
CA SER A 150 -8.98 10.40 -8.64
C SER A 150 -7.84 10.89 -7.77
N PHE A 151 -6.98 9.96 -7.34
CA PHE A 151 -5.71 10.23 -6.71
C PHE A 151 -4.63 9.41 -7.42
N ALA A 152 -3.47 10.01 -7.67
CA ALA A 152 -2.32 9.30 -8.22
C ALA A 152 -1.12 9.43 -7.29
N TYR A 153 -0.43 8.30 -7.09
CA TYR A 153 0.80 8.16 -6.31
C TYR A 153 1.90 7.59 -7.19
N THR A 154 3.04 8.24 -7.22
CA THR A 154 4.15 7.85 -8.10
C THR A 154 4.95 6.69 -7.56
N ALA A 155 4.93 6.45 -6.25
CA ALA A 155 5.97 5.71 -5.54
C ALA A 155 7.37 6.28 -5.87
N ASP A 156 8.41 5.47 -5.74
CA ASP A 156 9.76 5.87 -6.13
C ASP A 156 9.92 5.79 -7.65
N THR A 157 10.51 6.82 -8.23
CA THR A 157 10.72 6.87 -9.68
C THR A 157 11.90 7.77 -10.06
N GLY A 158 12.61 7.38 -11.10
CA GLY A 158 13.54 8.20 -11.86
C GLY A 158 12.83 9.02 -12.94
N PRO A 159 13.61 9.74 -13.75
CA PRO A 159 13.07 10.63 -14.80
C PRO A 159 12.52 9.88 -16.02
N GLY A 160 12.70 8.58 -16.13
CA GLY A 160 12.24 7.76 -17.27
C GLY A 160 10.75 7.44 -17.25
N TRP A 161 10.01 7.84 -16.21
CA TRP A 161 8.58 7.63 -16.05
C TRP A 161 7.86 8.93 -15.72
N SER A 162 6.58 8.99 -16.07
CA SER A 162 5.74 10.16 -15.81
C SER A 162 4.40 9.75 -15.22
N ILE A 163 3.86 10.55 -14.31
CA ILE A 163 2.52 10.35 -13.72
C ILE A 163 1.40 10.35 -14.79
N ALA A 164 1.67 10.87 -15.99
CA ALA A 164 0.75 10.80 -17.13
C ALA A 164 0.42 9.34 -17.54
N GLU A 165 1.30 8.38 -17.24
CA GLU A 165 1.06 6.95 -17.48
C GLU A 165 -0.13 6.41 -16.65
N LEU A 166 -0.40 7.03 -15.49
CA LEU A 166 -1.55 6.74 -14.64
C LEU A 166 -2.80 7.55 -15.02
N CYS A 167 -2.67 8.53 -15.87
CA CYS A 167 -3.74 9.43 -16.28
C CYS A 167 -3.88 9.40 -17.81
N PRO A 168 -4.27 8.25 -18.42
CA PRO A 168 -4.44 8.18 -19.84
C PRO A 168 -5.46 9.25 -20.29
N PRO A 169 -5.25 9.87 -21.48
CA PRO A 169 -6.22 10.83 -22.00
C PRO A 169 -7.59 10.17 -22.07
N GLU A 170 -8.61 10.90 -21.68
CA GLU A 170 -10.00 10.46 -21.86
C GLU A 170 -10.24 10.21 -23.36
N LEU A 171 -10.71 9.02 -23.73
CA LEU A 171 -11.06 8.65 -25.09
C LEU A 171 -12.36 9.33 -25.50
#